data_7b36c40e43d8af3d52aec21e348c4766
#
_entry.id   7b36c40e43d8af3d52aec21e348c4766
#
_cell.length_a   1.000
_cell.length_b   1.000
_cell.length_c   1.000
_cell.angle_alpha   90.00
_cell.angle_beta   90.00
_cell.angle_gamma   90.00
#
_symmetry.space_group_name_H-M   'P 1'
#
loop_
_entity.id
_entity.type
_entity.pdbx_description
1 polymer ?
#
loop_
_entity_poly.entity_id
_entity_poly.type
_entity_poly.pdbx_seq_one_letter_code
_entity_poly.pdbx_strand_id
1 'polypeptide(L)'
;ENELHIITKGGFPDLDTRDLSMIRFRMTREAVLGDFYTSYDRLQKGPIDIYMLHRDAPEKPVSYMMDILDEIAKTGLVKVIGVSNWPLSRILEGNAYARSKGQAEIAVSEIMWSYAYTDVAARNDRTLSIMDDALYQQYLSAPVPIIGFSSQARGLFSLLYQGAYTWDEVAEKNRWYAFEDNRL
;
A
#
# COMPACT_ATOMS: atom_id res chain seq x y z
N GLU A 1 15.67 9.29 23.78
CA GLU A 1 14.50 9.87 23.10
C GLU A 1 13.98 8.82 22.15
N ASN A 2 12.69 8.47 22.30
CA ASN A 2 12.07 7.51 21.40
C ASN A 2 11.89 8.17 20.02
N GLU A 3 12.66 7.72 19.05
CA GLU A 3 12.55 8.23 17.68
C GLU A 3 11.33 7.58 17.02
N LEU A 4 10.30 8.38 16.78
CA LEU A 4 9.07 7.95 16.15
C LEU A 4 9.18 8.18 14.65
N HIS A 5 9.07 7.10 13.86
CA HIS A 5 9.01 7.18 12.41
C HIS A 5 7.55 7.28 11.94
N ILE A 6 7.29 8.23 11.06
CA ILE A 6 5.95 8.49 10.53
C ILE A 6 5.87 8.10 9.06
N ILE A 7 4.89 7.26 8.74
CA ILE A 7 4.50 6.91 7.37
C ILE A 7 3.14 7.53 7.11
N THR A 8 3.01 8.26 6.00
CA THR A 8 1.71 8.76 5.54
C THR A 8 1.54 8.56 4.04
N LYS A 9 0.31 8.70 3.56
CA LYS A 9 -0.05 8.38 2.18
C LYS A 9 -0.95 9.46 1.58
N GLY A 10 -0.89 9.63 0.26
CA GLY A 10 -1.81 10.45 -0.51
C GLY A 10 -2.33 9.73 -1.75
N GLY A 11 -3.23 10.39 -2.48
CA GLY A 11 -3.86 9.81 -3.65
C GLY A 11 -4.87 8.72 -3.32
N PHE A 12 -5.48 8.75 -2.11
CA PHE A 12 -6.55 7.81 -1.80
C PHE A 12 -7.78 8.09 -2.67
N PRO A 13 -8.45 7.05 -3.17
CA PRO A 13 -9.68 7.23 -3.96
C PRO A 13 -10.76 7.98 -3.19
N ASP A 14 -11.55 8.80 -3.88
CA ASP A 14 -12.78 9.36 -3.33
C ASP A 14 -13.78 8.22 -3.11
N LEU A 15 -14.13 7.99 -1.84
CA LEU A 15 -15.06 6.94 -1.42
C LEU A 15 -16.52 7.42 -1.34
N ASP A 16 -16.89 8.50 -2.03
CA ASP A 16 -18.27 9.02 -2.05
C ASP A 16 -19.29 8.04 -2.68
N THR A 17 -18.81 6.92 -3.17
CA THR A 17 -19.66 5.86 -3.69
C THR A 17 -19.52 4.61 -2.84
N ARG A 18 -20.64 4.05 -2.38
CA ARG A 18 -20.70 2.71 -1.76
C ARG A 18 -20.37 1.59 -2.76
N ASP A 19 -20.19 1.94 -4.02
CA ASP A 19 -19.81 1.03 -5.10
C ASP A 19 -18.32 1.17 -5.38
N LEU A 20 -17.55 0.21 -4.87
CA LEU A 20 -16.09 0.13 -5.08
C LEU A 20 -15.70 -0.12 -6.54
N SER A 21 -16.64 -0.45 -7.43
CA SER A 21 -16.39 -0.53 -8.88
C SER A 21 -16.25 0.84 -9.54
N MET A 22 -16.69 1.90 -8.85
CA MET A 22 -16.65 3.30 -9.30
C MET A 22 -15.55 4.11 -8.60
N ILE A 23 -14.51 3.46 -8.10
CA ILE A 23 -13.39 4.14 -7.45
C ILE A 23 -12.77 5.16 -8.40
N ARG A 24 -12.83 6.43 -8.03
CA ARG A 24 -12.13 7.51 -8.73
C ARG A 24 -10.78 7.71 -8.09
N PHE A 25 -9.73 7.36 -8.81
CA PHE A 25 -8.37 7.60 -8.35
C PHE A 25 -8.04 9.09 -8.37
N ARG A 26 -7.61 9.61 -7.24
CA ARG A 26 -7.13 10.99 -7.09
C ARG A 26 -5.63 11.08 -7.40
N MET A 27 -5.22 10.54 -8.56
CA MET A 27 -3.82 10.43 -8.99
C MET A 27 -3.44 11.52 -10.00
N THR A 28 -4.05 12.72 -9.90
CA THR A 28 -3.52 13.90 -10.59
C THR A 28 -2.41 14.52 -9.77
N ARG A 29 -1.53 15.26 -10.43
CA ARG A 29 -0.44 15.97 -9.76
C ARG A 29 -0.96 16.88 -8.64
N GLU A 30 -2.00 17.65 -8.90
CA GLU A 30 -2.60 18.57 -7.95
C GLU A 30 -3.16 17.86 -6.72
N ALA A 31 -3.85 16.73 -6.92
CA ALA A 31 -4.43 15.97 -5.83
C ALA A 31 -3.35 15.32 -4.94
N VAL A 32 -2.34 14.71 -5.55
CA VAL A 32 -1.24 14.06 -4.80
C VAL A 32 -0.42 15.08 -4.02
N LEU A 33 -0.06 16.21 -4.64
CA LEU A 33 0.67 17.28 -3.96
C LEU A 33 -0.19 17.93 -2.86
N GLY A 34 -1.47 18.15 -3.10
CA GLY A 34 -2.40 18.67 -2.10
C GLY A 34 -2.50 17.75 -0.88
N ASP A 35 -2.61 16.44 -1.08
CA ASP A 35 -2.61 15.45 0.00
C ASP A 35 -1.27 15.44 0.76
N PHE A 36 -0.15 15.58 0.04
CA PHE A 36 1.19 15.64 0.64
C PHE A 36 1.33 16.85 1.56
N TYR A 37 1.05 18.04 1.07
CA TYR A 37 1.18 19.26 1.88
C TYR A 37 0.18 19.29 3.05
N THR A 38 -1.04 18.80 2.83
CA THR A 38 -2.03 18.66 3.90
C THR A 38 -1.54 17.73 5.01
N SER A 39 -0.92 16.61 4.64
CA SER A 39 -0.33 15.67 5.61
C SER A 39 0.83 16.31 6.35
N TYR A 40 1.74 16.98 5.64
CA TYR A 40 2.89 17.65 6.23
C TYR A 40 2.46 18.71 7.26
N ASP A 41 1.50 19.56 6.88
CA ASP A 41 1.00 20.62 7.76
C ASP A 41 0.30 20.08 9.01
N ARG A 42 -0.44 18.96 8.87
CA ARG A 42 -1.14 18.36 10.01
C ARG A 42 -0.22 17.62 10.97
N LEU A 43 0.82 16.98 10.46
CA LEU A 43 1.74 16.19 11.29
C LEU A 43 2.64 17.04 12.17
N GLN A 44 2.98 18.27 11.78
CA GLN A 44 3.78 19.22 12.56
C GLN A 44 5.11 18.63 13.12
N LYS A 45 5.69 17.66 12.42
CA LYS A 45 6.86 16.90 12.92
C LYS A 45 8.18 17.35 12.30
N GLY A 46 8.17 18.06 11.19
CA GLY A 46 9.33 18.22 10.32
C GLY A 46 9.28 17.23 9.16
N PRO A 47 10.38 16.84 8.54
CA PRO A 47 10.34 15.93 7.40
C PRO A 47 9.61 14.61 7.71
N ILE A 48 8.68 14.22 6.86
CA ILE A 48 7.97 12.94 6.92
C ILE A 48 9.00 11.82 6.65
N ASP A 49 9.01 10.75 7.44
CA ASP A 49 9.98 9.68 7.24
C ASP A 49 9.72 8.93 5.93
N ILE A 50 8.46 8.53 5.68
CA ILE A 50 8.07 7.87 4.42
C ILE A 50 6.73 8.45 3.94
N TYR A 51 6.72 8.92 2.70
CA TYR A 51 5.48 9.29 1.99
C TYR A 51 5.20 8.31 0.86
N MET A 52 3.96 7.83 0.75
CA MET A 52 3.58 6.82 -0.24
C MET A 52 2.38 7.26 -1.08
N LEU A 53 2.33 6.82 -2.34
CA LEU A 53 1.08 6.76 -3.06
C LEU A 53 0.25 5.59 -2.54
N HIS A 54 -1.03 5.84 -2.21
CA HIS A 54 -1.89 4.86 -1.55
C HIS A 54 -2.39 3.76 -2.50
N ARG A 55 -2.44 4.05 -3.80
CA ARG A 55 -2.85 3.13 -4.89
C ARG A 55 -2.04 3.38 -6.15
N ASP A 56 -2.11 2.46 -7.07
CA ASP A 56 -1.65 2.67 -8.44
C ASP A 56 -2.72 3.37 -9.29
N ALA A 57 -2.30 3.95 -10.40
CA ALA A 57 -3.14 4.47 -11.48
C ALA A 57 -2.67 3.84 -12.80
N PRO A 58 -3.08 2.59 -13.07
CA PRO A 58 -2.53 1.82 -14.20
C PRO A 58 -2.84 2.44 -15.57
N GLU A 59 -3.85 3.34 -15.66
CA GLU A 59 -4.17 4.10 -16.86
C GLU A 59 -3.16 5.23 -17.16
N LYS A 60 -2.30 5.56 -16.19
CA LYS A 60 -1.26 6.59 -16.36
C LYS A 60 0.10 5.96 -16.63
N PRO A 61 0.94 6.59 -17.46
CA PRO A 61 2.32 6.16 -17.59
C PRO A 61 3.04 6.20 -16.24
N VAL A 62 3.92 5.22 -15.99
CA VAL A 62 4.70 5.20 -14.75
C VAL A 62 5.56 6.44 -14.58
N SER A 63 6.08 6.99 -15.68
CA SER A 63 6.85 8.24 -15.71
C SER A 63 6.09 9.40 -15.09
N TYR A 64 4.79 9.53 -15.41
CA TYR A 64 3.95 10.58 -14.82
C TYR A 64 3.90 10.51 -13.31
N MET A 65 3.76 9.30 -12.74
CA MET A 65 3.72 9.11 -11.30
C MET A 65 5.10 9.34 -10.66
N MET A 66 6.16 8.89 -11.33
CA MET A 66 7.53 9.10 -10.85
C MET A 66 7.92 10.58 -10.85
N ASP A 67 7.50 11.36 -11.84
CA ASP A 67 7.74 12.80 -11.86
C ASP A 67 7.08 13.54 -10.67
N ILE A 68 5.87 13.12 -10.27
CA ILE A 68 5.21 13.68 -9.08
C ILE A 68 5.94 13.28 -7.80
N LEU A 69 6.35 12.01 -7.67
CA LEU A 69 7.10 11.54 -6.51
C LEU A 69 8.46 12.22 -6.39
N ASP A 70 9.14 12.45 -7.49
CA ASP A 70 10.41 13.18 -7.53
C ASP A 70 10.24 14.65 -7.12
N GLU A 71 9.14 15.29 -7.55
CA GLU A 71 8.81 16.64 -7.11
C GLU A 71 8.63 16.71 -5.59
N ILE A 72 7.92 15.75 -5.01
CA ILE A 72 7.77 15.63 -3.55
C ILE A 72 9.13 15.42 -2.88
N ALA A 73 9.95 14.50 -3.40
CA ALA A 73 11.27 14.24 -2.84
C ALA A 73 12.17 15.49 -2.84
N LYS A 74 12.12 16.28 -3.92
CA LYS A 74 12.91 17.53 -4.06
C LYS A 74 12.50 18.63 -3.10
N THR A 75 11.35 18.55 -2.46
CA THR A 75 10.96 19.53 -1.41
C THR A 75 11.86 19.47 -0.17
N GLY A 76 12.52 18.33 0.08
CA GLY A 76 13.24 18.06 1.31
C GLY A 76 12.34 17.84 2.54
N LEU A 77 11.01 17.82 2.34
CA LEU A 77 10.02 17.62 3.41
C LEU A 77 9.66 16.15 3.64
N VAL A 78 10.28 15.24 2.89
CA VAL A 78 10.18 13.80 3.06
C VAL A 78 11.57 13.17 2.94
N LYS A 79 11.84 12.13 3.73
CA LYS A 79 13.12 11.42 3.68
C LYS A 79 13.13 10.32 2.61
N VAL A 80 12.00 9.61 2.48
CA VAL A 80 11.86 8.43 1.60
C VAL A 80 10.51 8.45 0.91
N ILE A 81 10.49 8.14 -0.38
CA ILE A 81 9.25 7.91 -1.14
C ILE A 81 8.99 6.42 -1.31
N GLY A 82 7.71 6.03 -1.27
CA GLY A 82 7.25 4.67 -1.48
C GLY A 82 5.93 4.61 -2.20
N VAL A 83 5.44 3.40 -2.38
CA VAL A 83 4.13 3.13 -2.97
C VAL A 83 3.40 2.04 -2.20
N SER A 84 2.08 2.06 -2.26
CA SER A 84 1.23 1.02 -1.69
C SER A 84 0.34 0.42 -2.78
N ASN A 85 0.23 -0.90 -2.76
CA ASN A 85 -0.62 -1.65 -3.70
C ASN A 85 -0.23 -1.50 -5.18
N TRP A 86 1.04 -1.29 -5.47
CA TRP A 86 1.56 -1.32 -6.83
C TRP A 86 2.04 -2.73 -7.21
N PRO A 87 1.83 -3.17 -8.47
CA PRO A 87 2.51 -4.36 -8.99
C PRO A 87 4.02 -4.19 -8.93
N LEU A 88 4.74 -5.24 -8.55
CA LEU A 88 6.22 -5.20 -8.46
C LEU A 88 6.85 -4.82 -9.80
N SER A 89 6.33 -5.33 -10.92
CA SER A 89 6.81 -4.98 -12.26
C SER A 89 6.77 -3.48 -12.53
N ARG A 90 5.71 -2.81 -12.06
CA ARG A 90 5.52 -1.38 -12.24
C ARG A 90 6.44 -0.56 -11.32
N ILE A 91 6.76 -1.07 -10.13
CA ILE A 91 7.78 -0.47 -9.25
C ILE A 91 9.16 -0.54 -9.91
N LEU A 92 9.51 -1.69 -10.48
CA LEU A 92 10.79 -1.86 -11.17
C LEU A 92 10.91 -0.99 -12.42
N GLU A 93 9.82 -0.85 -13.20
CA GLU A 93 9.73 0.08 -14.33
C GLU A 93 9.93 1.52 -13.86
N GLY A 94 9.24 1.94 -12.80
CA GLY A 94 9.37 3.27 -12.20
C GLY A 94 10.78 3.58 -11.75
N ASN A 95 11.42 2.64 -11.06
CA ASN A 95 12.80 2.80 -10.61
C ASN A 95 13.80 2.83 -11.78
N ALA A 96 13.54 2.07 -12.85
CA ALA A 96 14.38 2.17 -14.07
C ALA A 96 14.24 3.55 -14.72
N TYR A 97 13.01 4.09 -14.80
CA TYR A 97 12.78 5.44 -15.29
C TYR A 97 13.48 6.49 -14.41
N ALA A 98 13.30 6.43 -13.09
CA ALA A 98 13.90 7.35 -12.13
C ALA A 98 15.43 7.39 -12.27
N ARG A 99 16.09 6.23 -12.33
CA ARG A 99 17.54 6.13 -12.56
C ARG A 99 17.96 6.80 -13.85
N SER A 100 17.21 6.62 -14.93
CA SER A 100 17.53 7.24 -16.24
C SER A 100 17.44 8.76 -16.23
N LYS A 101 16.72 9.33 -15.26
CA LYS A 101 16.48 10.77 -15.10
C LYS A 101 17.24 11.40 -13.93
N GLY A 102 17.92 10.60 -13.10
CA GLY A 102 18.53 11.09 -11.87
C GLY A 102 17.49 11.55 -10.84
N GLN A 103 16.34 10.89 -10.82
CA GLN A 103 15.23 11.15 -9.92
C GLN A 103 15.26 10.22 -8.71
N ALA A 104 14.44 10.53 -7.69
CA ALA A 104 14.24 9.68 -6.53
C ALA A 104 13.57 8.35 -6.93
N GLU A 105 14.10 7.25 -6.42
CA GLU A 105 13.55 5.90 -6.63
C GLU A 105 12.52 5.56 -5.55
N ILE A 106 11.55 4.70 -5.89
CA ILE A 106 10.67 4.05 -4.92
C ILE A 106 11.51 3.14 -4.05
N ALA A 107 11.64 3.48 -2.76
CA ALA A 107 12.50 2.79 -1.83
C ALA A 107 11.77 1.69 -1.03
N VAL A 108 10.43 1.68 -1.03
CA VAL A 108 9.63 0.74 -0.25
C VAL A 108 8.27 0.49 -0.89
N SER A 109 7.79 -0.74 -0.79
CA SER A 109 6.47 -1.17 -1.24
C SER A 109 5.63 -1.60 -0.04
N GLU A 110 4.40 -1.08 0.07
CA GLU A 110 3.45 -1.52 1.09
C GLU A 110 2.35 -2.35 0.44
N ILE A 111 2.23 -3.60 0.87
CA ILE A 111 1.27 -4.57 0.31
C ILE A 111 0.53 -5.31 1.42
N MET A 112 -0.62 -5.87 1.09
CA MET A 112 -1.33 -6.72 2.03
C MET A 112 -0.57 -8.03 2.24
N TRP A 113 -0.13 -8.26 3.45
CA TRP A 113 0.59 -9.49 3.81
C TRP A 113 0.31 -9.88 5.25
N SER A 114 -0.23 -11.08 5.42
CA SER A 114 -0.48 -11.68 6.73
C SER A 114 -0.04 -13.14 6.73
N TYR A 115 0.02 -13.74 7.91
CA TYR A 115 0.25 -15.18 8.05
C TYR A 115 -0.94 -16.01 7.52
N ALA A 116 -2.15 -15.45 7.54
CA ALA A 116 -3.33 -16.10 7.01
C ALA A 116 -3.41 -16.00 5.48
N TYR A 117 -3.78 -17.08 4.82
CA TYR A 117 -4.16 -17.05 3.41
C TYR A 117 -5.34 -16.12 3.19
N THR A 118 -5.31 -15.36 2.11
CA THR A 118 -6.35 -14.37 1.79
C THR A 118 -7.11 -14.78 0.54
N ASP A 119 -8.44 -14.89 0.65
CA ASP A 119 -9.30 -15.06 -0.52
C ASP A 119 -9.37 -13.75 -1.32
N VAL A 120 -8.58 -13.68 -2.37
CA VAL A 120 -8.53 -12.53 -3.28
C VAL A 120 -9.89 -12.31 -3.97
N ALA A 121 -10.61 -13.40 -4.29
CA ALA A 121 -11.90 -13.32 -4.97
C ALA A 121 -13.01 -12.78 -4.05
N ALA A 122 -12.92 -13.04 -2.75
CA ALA A 122 -13.86 -12.51 -1.78
C ALA A 122 -13.68 -11.01 -1.48
N ARG A 123 -12.59 -10.41 -1.94
CA ARG A 123 -12.34 -8.98 -1.79
C ARG A 123 -12.95 -8.20 -2.96
N ASN A 124 -13.75 -7.22 -2.61
CA ASN A 124 -14.37 -6.33 -3.62
C ASN A 124 -13.38 -5.28 -4.17
N ASP A 125 -12.29 -5.00 -3.43
CA ASP A 125 -11.27 -4.05 -3.85
C ASP A 125 -10.17 -4.77 -4.65
N ARG A 126 -10.26 -4.70 -5.97
CA ARG A 126 -9.29 -5.28 -6.91
C ARG A 126 -8.03 -4.43 -7.11
N THR A 127 -7.94 -3.29 -6.44
CA THR A 127 -6.77 -2.39 -6.50
C THR A 127 -5.71 -2.72 -5.45
N LEU A 128 -5.94 -3.78 -4.66
CA LEU A 128 -5.01 -4.23 -3.64
C LEU A 128 -3.99 -5.21 -4.21
N SER A 129 -2.74 -5.00 -3.88
CA SER A 129 -1.68 -6.01 -4.02
C SER A 129 -1.66 -6.87 -2.77
N ILE A 130 -1.84 -8.18 -2.97
CA ILE A 130 -1.89 -9.16 -1.88
C ILE A 130 -0.73 -10.14 -2.09
N MET A 131 0.04 -10.37 -1.03
CA MET A 131 1.14 -11.34 -1.07
C MET A 131 0.58 -12.75 -1.24
N ASP A 132 1.08 -13.43 -2.26
CA ASP A 132 0.98 -14.86 -2.48
C ASP A 132 2.37 -15.45 -2.68
N ASP A 133 2.47 -16.77 -2.83
CA ASP A 133 3.75 -17.46 -2.99
C ASP A 133 4.50 -17.00 -4.25
N ALA A 134 3.79 -16.72 -5.35
CA ALA A 134 4.40 -16.29 -6.60
C ALA A 134 5.00 -14.88 -6.46
N LEU A 135 4.26 -13.96 -5.86
CA LEU A 135 4.73 -12.60 -5.60
C LEU A 135 5.87 -12.60 -4.57
N TYR A 136 5.79 -13.46 -3.56
CA TYR A 136 6.87 -13.63 -2.57
C TYR A 136 8.18 -14.03 -3.25
N GLN A 137 8.16 -15.02 -4.15
CA GLN A 137 9.36 -15.43 -4.89
C GLN A 137 9.92 -14.30 -5.76
N GLN A 138 9.06 -13.45 -6.34
CA GLN A 138 9.52 -12.28 -7.09
C GLN A 138 10.22 -11.25 -6.17
N TYR A 139 9.66 -10.98 -5.00
CA TYR A 139 10.27 -10.04 -4.04
C TYR A 139 11.59 -10.55 -3.45
N LEU A 140 11.81 -11.85 -3.33
CA LEU A 140 13.10 -12.39 -2.90
C LEU A 140 14.25 -11.97 -3.83
N SER A 141 13.98 -11.71 -5.08
CA SER A 141 14.95 -11.30 -6.09
C SER A 141 14.94 -9.79 -6.35
N ALA A 142 13.99 -9.06 -5.79
CA ALA A 142 13.83 -7.63 -6.03
C ALA A 142 14.47 -6.79 -4.91
N PRO A 143 15.21 -5.73 -5.25
CA PRO A 143 15.84 -4.85 -4.27
C PRO A 143 14.83 -3.82 -3.69
N VAL A 144 13.61 -4.24 -3.36
CA VAL A 144 12.54 -3.38 -2.86
C VAL A 144 12.04 -3.92 -1.52
N PRO A 145 12.34 -3.25 -0.41
CA PRO A 145 11.79 -3.59 0.90
C PRO A 145 10.28 -3.56 0.94
N ILE A 146 9.68 -4.40 1.78
CA ILE A 146 8.23 -4.54 1.93
C ILE A 146 7.79 -4.10 3.32
N ILE A 147 6.66 -3.40 3.37
CA ILE A 147 5.86 -3.19 4.57
C ILE A 147 4.55 -3.96 4.41
N GLY A 148 4.29 -4.91 5.31
CA GLY A 148 3.04 -5.69 5.31
C GLY A 148 1.93 -4.95 6.05
N PHE A 149 0.83 -4.60 5.36
CA PHE A 149 -0.38 -4.16 6.05
C PHE A 149 -1.38 -5.31 6.25
N SER A 150 -2.33 -5.14 7.19
CA SER A 150 -3.26 -6.19 7.62
C SER A 150 -2.56 -7.47 8.13
N SER A 151 -1.35 -7.34 8.65
CA SER A 151 -0.49 -8.46 9.07
C SER A 151 -1.13 -9.38 10.12
N GLN A 152 -2.07 -8.87 10.91
CA GLN A 152 -2.84 -9.63 11.91
C GLN A 152 -4.09 -10.31 11.34
N ALA A 153 -4.31 -10.30 10.02
CA ALA A 153 -5.50 -10.87 9.39
C ALA A 153 -6.80 -10.43 10.07
N ARG A 154 -6.90 -9.13 10.43
CA ARG A 154 -8.01 -8.55 11.21
C ARG A 154 -8.22 -9.23 12.57
N GLY A 155 -7.18 -9.78 13.16
CA GLY A 155 -7.24 -10.47 14.43
C GLY A 155 -7.77 -11.91 14.35
N LEU A 156 -7.82 -12.52 13.13
CA LEU A 156 -8.39 -13.85 12.92
C LEU A 156 -7.95 -14.86 13.99
N PHE A 157 -6.64 -15.09 14.08
CA PHE A 157 -6.10 -16.12 14.98
C PHE A 157 -6.33 -15.78 16.46
N SER A 158 -6.21 -14.51 16.83
CA SER A 158 -6.48 -14.07 18.21
C SER A 158 -7.96 -14.25 18.59
N LEU A 159 -8.88 -13.94 17.68
CA LEU A 159 -10.32 -14.07 17.90
C LEU A 159 -10.74 -15.54 18.02
N LEU A 160 -10.16 -16.42 17.18
CA LEU A 160 -10.37 -17.87 17.29
C LEU A 160 -9.80 -18.43 18.60
N TYR A 161 -8.56 -18.06 18.94
CA TYR A 161 -7.91 -18.52 20.16
C TYR A 161 -8.66 -18.10 21.43
N GLN A 162 -9.20 -16.90 21.46
CA GLN A 162 -9.99 -16.37 22.59
C GLN A 162 -11.42 -16.89 22.62
N GLY A 163 -11.86 -17.66 21.63
CA GLY A 163 -13.24 -18.13 21.51
C GLY A 163 -14.25 -17.03 21.20
N ALA A 164 -13.78 -15.85 20.74
CA ALA A 164 -14.66 -14.77 20.30
C ALA A 164 -15.32 -15.07 18.94
N TYR A 165 -14.69 -15.92 18.13
CA TYR A 165 -15.23 -16.51 16.90
C TYR A 165 -15.12 -18.03 16.98
N THR A 166 -16.13 -18.70 16.46
CA THR A 166 -16.01 -20.09 16.00
C THR A 166 -15.54 -20.10 14.55
N TRP A 167 -14.98 -21.22 14.09
CA TRP A 167 -14.59 -21.33 12.68
C TRP A 167 -15.78 -21.13 11.73
N ASP A 168 -16.97 -21.60 12.09
CA ASP A 168 -18.18 -21.46 11.28
C ASP A 168 -18.59 -19.98 11.09
N GLU A 169 -18.23 -19.12 12.05
CA GLU A 169 -18.49 -17.66 11.95
C GLU A 169 -17.45 -16.92 11.11
N VAL A 170 -16.30 -17.52 10.79
CA VAL A 170 -15.24 -16.86 10.02
C VAL A 170 -15.73 -16.52 8.61
N ALA A 171 -16.46 -17.41 7.97
CA ALA A 171 -17.02 -17.19 6.62
C ALA A 171 -17.97 -15.99 6.59
N GLU A 172 -18.70 -15.75 7.66
CA GLU A 172 -19.63 -14.62 7.78
C GLU A 172 -18.92 -13.32 8.19
N LYS A 173 -18.12 -13.37 9.25
CA LYS A 173 -17.54 -12.18 9.90
C LYS A 173 -16.18 -11.78 9.32
N ASN A 174 -15.45 -12.73 8.75
CA ASN A 174 -14.10 -12.51 8.22
C ASN A 174 -13.82 -13.32 6.94
N ARG A 175 -14.77 -13.31 6.01
CA ARG A 175 -14.82 -14.13 4.79
C ARG A 175 -13.54 -14.10 3.93
N TRP A 176 -12.74 -13.02 4.04
CA TRP A 176 -11.50 -12.91 3.27
C TRP A 176 -10.43 -13.91 3.69
N TYR A 177 -10.60 -14.52 4.86
CA TYR A 177 -9.70 -15.49 5.45
C TYR A 177 -10.36 -16.85 5.70
N ALA A 178 -11.52 -17.11 5.06
CA ALA A 178 -12.29 -18.32 5.25
C ALA A 178 -11.73 -19.52 4.44
N PHE A 179 -10.40 -19.66 4.40
CA PHE A 179 -9.73 -20.83 3.86
C PHE A 179 -9.56 -21.90 4.93
N GLU A 180 -9.79 -23.17 4.58
CA GLU A 180 -9.58 -24.29 5.49
C GLU A 180 -8.13 -24.35 6.02
N ASP A 181 -7.16 -23.97 5.17
CA ASP A 181 -5.75 -23.88 5.56
C ASP A 181 -5.46 -22.85 6.67
N ASN A 182 -6.39 -21.94 6.95
CA ASN A 182 -6.31 -21.00 8.08
C ASN A 182 -6.94 -21.56 9.35
N ARG A 183 -7.56 -22.75 9.29
CA ARG A 183 -8.18 -23.38 10.46
C ARG A 183 -7.10 -23.91 11.40
N LEU A 184 -7.16 -23.51 12.65
CA LEU A 184 -6.27 -23.94 13.73
C LEU A 184 -6.72 -25.28 14.32
#